data_9a81f6ac5cc6601a339b084ad79a06d3
#
_entry.id   9a81f6ac5cc6601a339b084ad79a06d3
#
_cell.length_a   1.000
_cell.length_b   1.000
_cell.length_c   1.000
_cell.angle_alpha   90.00
_cell.angle_beta   90.00
_cell.angle_gamma   90.00
#
_symmetry.space_group_name_H-M   'P 1'
#
loop_
_entity.id
_entity.type
_entity.pdbx_description
1 polymer ?
#
loop_
_entity_poly.entity_id
_entity_poly.type
_entity_poly.pdbx_seq_one_letter_code
_entity_poly.pdbx_strand_id
1 'polypeptide(L)'
;MAGSQLRKFGKSLIVIVAMTLFACTDSGTAAAGATDNKVYKWRMVTTWPKNYPGVGLAAENLSRYVDEMSNGRLQIQVYGNGELVPALEVFDAVSRGSVQLGHGASYYWVGKVPSAQFFTALPFGMNAQEMNAWLHYGGGLELWQKAYAPYN
;
A
#
# COMPACT_ATOMS: atom_id res chain seq x y z
N MET A 1 12.22 63.89 50.77
CA MET A 1 12.72 63.63 49.37
C MET A 1 12.65 62.11 49.04
N ALA A 2 11.52 61.46 49.19
CA ALA A 2 11.43 60.00 48.93
C ALA A 2 10.27 59.60 47.99
N GLY A 3 9.69 60.56 47.26
CA GLY A 3 8.46 60.30 46.48
C GLY A 3 8.66 60.21 44.95
N SER A 4 9.82 60.49 44.41
CA SER A 4 10.00 60.59 42.95
C SER A 4 10.60 59.36 42.30
N GLN A 5 11.19 58.45 43.05
CA GLN A 5 11.87 57.30 42.50
C GLN A 5 10.91 56.11 42.27
N LEU A 6 9.83 56.00 43.03
CA LEU A 6 8.85 54.88 42.84
C LEU A 6 8.01 55.02 41.55
N ARG A 7 7.84 56.24 41.04
CA ARG A 7 7.04 56.45 39.78
C ARG A 7 7.77 56.06 38.51
N LYS A 8 9.10 56.02 38.53
CA LYS A 8 9.91 55.61 37.36
C LYS A 8 10.02 54.12 37.21
N PHE A 9 9.99 53.35 38.31
CA PHE A 9 10.05 51.89 38.25
C PHE A 9 8.71 51.28 37.79
N GLY A 10 7.56 51.87 38.11
CA GLY A 10 6.26 51.35 37.67
C GLY A 10 6.01 51.44 36.16
N LYS A 11 6.56 52.49 35.51
CA LYS A 11 6.39 52.64 34.05
C LYS A 11 7.28 51.73 33.22
N SER A 12 8.48 51.35 33.74
CA SER A 12 9.37 50.45 33.07
C SER A 12 8.89 48.98 33.18
N LEU A 13 8.25 48.62 34.28
CA LEU A 13 7.73 47.25 34.47
C LEU A 13 6.50 46.98 33.60
N ILE A 14 5.65 47.97 33.36
CA ILE A 14 4.49 47.83 32.47
C ILE A 14 4.88 47.64 30.98
N VAL A 15 5.96 48.27 30.54
CA VAL A 15 6.47 48.12 29.17
C VAL A 15 7.06 46.75 28.96
N ILE A 16 7.74 46.16 29.95
CA ILE A 16 8.32 44.81 29.84
C ILE A 16 7.24 43.72 29.84
N VAL A 17 6.18 43.87 30.62
CA VAL A 17 5.03 42.93 30.65
C VAL A 17 4.23 42.99 29.37
N ALA A 18 4.12 44.15 28.73
CA ALA A 18 3.42 44.29 27.44
C ALA A 18 4.19 43.65 26.27
N MET A 19 5.50 43.53 26.37
CA MET A 19 6.36 42.95 25.27
C MET A 19 6.45 41.43 25.34
N THR A 20 6.10 40.79 26.44
CA THR A 20 6.13 39.32 26.60
C THR A 20 4.81 38.63 26.17
N LEU A 21 3.73 39.39 25.90
CA LEU A 21 2.45 38.85 25.47
C LEU A 21 2.29 38.76 23.92
N PHE A 22 3.28 39.25 23.17
CA PHE A 22 3.22 39.25 21.70
C PHE A 22 4.06 38.11 21.03
N ALA A 23 4.61 37.18 21.80
CA ALA A 23 5.52 36.14 21.30
C ALA A 23 4.89 34.74 21.22
N CYS A 24 3.57 34.61 21.16
CA CYS A 24 2.90 33.30 20.97
C CYS A 24 1.74 33.40 19.97
N THR A 25 1.97 33.99 18.82
CA THR A 25 1.19 33.71 17.61
C THR A 25 2.15 33.28 16.51
N ASP A 26 2.94 32.26 16.79
CA ASP A 26 3.45 31.42 15.72
C ASP A 26 2.26 30.57 15.26
N SER A 27 1.46 31.16 14.38
CA SER A 27 0.55 30.41 13.55
C SER A 27 1.44 29.53 12.68
N GLY A 28 1.84 28.37 13.24
CA GLY A 28 2.35 27.29 12.46
C GLY A 28 1.30 27.01 11.38
N THR A 29 1.44 27.69 10.25
CA THR A 29 0.85 27.23 9.00
C THR A 29 1.44 25.84 8.83
N ALA A 30 0.71 24.83 9.32
CA ALA A 30 0.95 23.47 8.89
C ALA A 30 0.92 23.58 7.37
N ALA A 31 2.09 23.48 6.75
CA ALA A 31 2.19 23.33 5.33
C ALA A 31 1.31 22.10 5.04
N ALA A 32 0.10 22.36 4.58
CA ALA A 32 -0.74 21.34 3.98
C ALA A 32 0.17 20.78 2.88
N GLY A 33 0.77 19.63 3.16
CA GLY A 33 1.63 18.96 2.21
C GLY A 33 0.86 18.93 0.90
N ALA A 34 1.43 19.49 -0.15
CA ALA A 34 0.83 19.45 -1.47
C ALA A 34 0.46 17.98 -1.71
N THR A 35 -0.83 17.68 -1.67
CA THR A 35 -1.32 16.35 -1.97
C THR A 35 -0.95 16.13 -3.43
N ASP A 36 0.04 15.27 -3.66
CA ASP A 36 0.39 14.85 -5.02
C ASP A 36 -0.86 14.22 -5.62
N ASN A 37 -1.55 14.99 -6.47
CA ASN A 37 -2.77 14.56 -7.15
C ASN A 37 -2.47 13.61 -8.32
N LYS A 38 -1.28 13.06 -8.39
CA LYS A 38 -0.88 12.12 -9.44
C LYS A 38 -1.72 10.84 -9.34
N VAL A 39 -2.37 10.51 -10.44
CA VAL A 39 -3.13 9.28 -10.60
C VAL A 39 -2.25 8.22 -11.25
N TYR A 40 -2.16 7.07 -10.61
CA TYR A 40 -1.46 5.89 -11.10
C TYR A 40 -2.49 4.92 -11.68
N LYS A 41 -2.26 4.47 -12.92
CA LYS A 41 -3.11 3.50 -13.59
C LYS A 41 -2.33 2.22 -13.80
N TRP A 42 -2.75 1.17 -13.11
CA TRP A 42 -2.14 -0.14 -13.19
C TRP A 42 -3.06 -1.13 -13.89
N ARG A 43 -2.47 -2.14 -14.50
CA ARG A 43 -3.17 -3.26 -15.12
C ARG A 43 -2.92 -4.52 -14.30
N MET A 44 -3.98 -5.25 -14.03
CA MET A 44 -3.94 -6.56 -13.39
C MET A 44 -4.50 -7.58 -14.37
N VAL A 45 -3.76 -8.64 -14.63
CA VAL A 45 -4.23 -9.80 -15.40
C VAL A 45 -4.51 -10.97 -14.47
N THR A 46 -5.58 -11.72 -14.73
CA THR A 46 -5.97 -12.85 -13.89
C THR A 46 -6.02 -14.15 -14.67
N THR A 47 -5.77 -15.27 -13.99
CA THR A 47 -5.93 -16.62 -14.56
C THR A 47 -7.39 -17.05 -14.60
N TRP A 48 -8.30 -16.31 -13.98
CA TRP A 48 -9.73 -16.61 -13.91
C TRP A 48 -10.57 -15.58 -14.67
N PRO A 49 -11.78 -15.97 -15.13
CA PRO A 49 -12.72 -15.02 -15.69
C PRO A 49 -13.13 -13.96 -14.67
N LYS A 50 -13.51 -12.78 -15.15
CA LYS A 50 -14.21 -11.78 -14.33
C LYS A 50 -15.51 -12.35 -13.75
N ASN A 51 -15.92 -11.81 -12.60
CA ASN A 51 -17.15 -12.23 -11.89
C ASN A 51 -17.15 -13.72 -11.48
N TYR A 52 -16.03 -14.43 -11.63
CA TYR A 52 -15.97 -15.80 -11.15
C TYR A 52 -16.04 -15.84 -9.62
N PRO A 53 -16.97 -16.60 -9.03
CA PRO A 53 -17.17 -16.64 -7.59
C PRO A 53 -15.86 -16.93 -6.82
N GLY A 54 -15.58 -16.15 -5.79
CA GLY A 54 -14.37 -16.24 -5.02
C GLY A 54 -13.19 -15.58 -5.70
N VAL A 55 -12.43 -16.32 -6.50
CA VAL A 55 -11.13 -15.88 -7.02
C VAL A 55 -11.21 -14.74 -8.05
N GLY A 56 -12.21 -14.74 -8.94
CA GLY A 56 -12.40 -13.63 -9.89
C GLY A 56 -12.83 -12.35 -9.16
N LEU A 57 -13.86 -12.47 -8.31
CA LEU A 57 -14.34 -11.35 -7.49
C LEU A 57 -13.29 -10.81 -6.52
N ALA A 58 -12.33 -11.63 -6.06
CA ALA A 58 -11.26 -11.17 -5.19
C ALA A 58 -10.38 -10.10 -5.88
N ALA A 59 -10.03 -10.30 -7.15
CA ALA A 59 -9.26 -9.33 -7.92
C ALA A 59 -10.03 -8.01 -8.16
N GLU A 60 -11.32 -8.11 -8.47
CA GLU A 60 -12.20 -6.95 -8.69
C GLU A 60 -12.43 -6.16 -7.38
N ASN A 61 -12.65 -6.86 -6.27
CA ASN A 61 -12.77 -6.24 -4.96
C ASN A 61 -11.47 -5.54 -4.53
N LEU A 62 -10.31 -6.16 -4.76
CA LEU A 62 -9.02 -5.52 -4.48
C LEU A 62 -8.89 -4.21 -5.26
N SER A 63 -9.21 -4.22 -6.57
CA SER A 63 -9.19 -3.02 -7.41
C SER A 63 -10.08 -1.91 -6.83
N ARG A 64 -11.31 -2.25 -6.46
CA ARG A 64 -12.26 -1.31 -5.87
C ARG A 64 -11.78 -0.75 -4.52
N TYR A 65 -11.31 -1.61 -3.62
CA TYR A 65 -10.81 -1.17 -2.32
C TYR A 65 -9.59 -0.26 -2.44
N VAL A 66 -8.67 -0.58 -3.34
CA VAL A 66 -7.48 0.25 -3.56
C VAL A 66 -7.86 1.62 -4.13
N ASP A 67 -8.82 1.69 -5.05
CA ASP A 67 -9.33 2.95 -5.59
C ASP A 67 -9.97 3.81 -4.47
N GLU A 68 -10.86 3.22 -3.68
CA GLU A 68 -11.51 3.87 -2.54
C GLU A 68 -10.50 4.34 -1.49
N MET A 69 -9.58 3.48 -1.05
CA MET A 69 -8.57 3.78 -0.02
C MET A 69 -7.55 4.82 -0.48
N SER A 70 -7.24 4.85 -1.77
CA SER A 70 -6.30 5.83 -2.35
C SER A 70 -6.98 7.16 -2.74
N ASN A 71 -8.29 7.27 -2.56
CA ASN A 71 -9.11 8.39 -3.04
C ASN A 71 -8.91 8.62 -4.55
N GLY A 72 -8.98 7.54 -5.34
CA GLY A 72 -8.83 7.54 -6.80
C GLY A 72 -7.40 7.70 -7.31
N ARG A 73 -6.39 7.76 -6.44
CA ARG A 73 -5.00 7.95 -6.87
C ARG A 73 -4.33 6.72 -7.44
N LEU A 74 -4.77 5.51 -7.03
CA LEU A 74 -4.31 4.25 -7.61
C LEU A 74 -5.50 3.49 -8.18
N GLN A 75 -5.57 3.45 -9.50
CA GLN A 75 -6.62 2.78 -10.25
C GLN A 75 -6.07 1.50 -10.88
N ILE A 76 -6.67 0.37 -10.57
CA ILE A 76 -6.24 -0.94 -11.10
C ILE A 76 -7.31 -1.44 -12.08
N GLN A 77 -6.95 -1.52 -13.36
CA GLN A 77 -7.79 -2.13 -14.39
C GLN A 77 -7.60 -3.65 -14.35
N VAL A 78 -8.65 -4.38 -14.02
CA VAL A 78 -8.63 -5.86 -14.01
C VAL A 78 -9.01 -6.40 -15.39
N TYR A 79 -8.20 -7.33 -15.87
CA TYR A 79 -8.41 -8.09 -17.11
C TYR A 79 -8.55 -9.57 -16.77
N GLY A 80 -9.68 -10.16 -17.13
CA GLY A 80 -9.95 -11.58 -16.96
C GLY A 80 -9.11 -12.46 -17.88
N ASN A 81 -9.17 -13.77 -17.63
CA ASN A 81 -8.53 -14.76 -18.47
C ASN A 81 -8.85 -14.55 -19.97
N GLY A 82 -7.82 -14.46 -20.79
CA GLY A 82 -7.94 -14.31 -22.25
C GLY A 82 -8.25 -12.90 -22.74
N GLU A 83 -8.51 -11.91 -21.86
CA GLU A 83 -8.79 -10.54 -22.31
C GLU A 83 -7.52 -9.80 -22.75
N LEU A 84 -6.41 -9.98 -22.07
CA LEU A 84 -5.13 -9.35 -22.40
C LEU A 84 -4.03 -10.37 -22.65
N VAL A 85 -3.97 -11.41 -21.84
CA VAL A 85 -3.05 -12.54 -21.99
C VAL A 85 -3.77 -13.85 -21.68
N PRO A 86 -3.31 -15.00 -22.24
CA PRO A 86 -3.78 -16.33 -21.82
C PRO A 86 -3.54 -16.58 -20.34
N ALA A 87 -4.38 -17.39 -19.69
CA ALA A 87 -4.33 -17.65 -18.26
C ALA A 87 -2.96 -18.07 -17.74
N LEU A 88 -2.29 -18.98 -18.46
CA LEU A 88 -0.99 -19.52 -18.04
C LEU A 88 0.20 -18.59 -18.35
N GLU A 89 -0.04 -17.47 -19.05
CA GLU A 89 0.98 -16.47 -19.36
C GLU A 89 0.98 -15.28 -18.40
N VAL A 90 0.10 -15.29 -17.40
CA VAL A 90 0.02 -14.22 -16.38
C VAL A 90 1.37 -13.99 -15.70
N PHE A 91 2.07 -15.05 -15.31
CA PHE A 91 3.40 -14.97 -14.70
C PHE A 91 4.41 -14.29 -15.61
N ASP A 92 4.44 -14.66 -16.89
CA ASP A 92 5.36 -14.07 -17.88
C ASP A 92 5.07 -12.60 -18.15
N ALA A 93 3.80 -12.22 -18.18
CA ALA A 93 3.40 -10.83 -18.40
C ALA A 93 3.87 -9.92 -17.27
N VAL A 94 3.79 -10.40 -16.01
CA VAL A 94 4.28 -9.65 -14.84
C VAL A 94 5.80 -9.64 -14.82
N SER A 95 6.45 -10.79 -14.93
CA SER A 95 7.92 -10.89 -14.85
C SER A 95 8.65 -10.09 -15.94
N ARG A 96 8.03 -9.88 -17.10
CA ARG A 96 8.54 -8.98 -18.15
C ARG A 96 8.13 -7.52 -17.98
N GLY A 97 7.40 -7.16 -16.93
CA GLY A 97 6.91 -5.81 -16.70
C GLY A 97 5.83 -5.33 -17.70
N SER A 98 5.23 -6.24 -18.49
CA SER A 98 4.16 -5.88 -19.43
C SER A 98 2.90 -5.41 -18.73
N VAL A 99 2.65 -5.89 -17.53
CA VAL A 99 1.58 -5.48 -16.62
C VAL A 99 2.13 -5.36 -15.20
N GLN A 100 1.47 -4.57 -14.36
CA GLN A 100 1.95 -4.28 -13.00
C GLN A 100 1.58 -5.37 -12.00
N LEU A 101 0.46 -6.07 -12.22
CA LEU A 101 -0.06 -7.07 -11.28
C LEU A 101 -0.52 -8.33 -12.01
N GLY A 102 -0.33 -9.48 -11.37
CA GLY A 102 -0.88 -10.76 -11.78
C GLY A 102 -1.65 -11.40 -10.63
N HIS A 103 -2.76 -12.03 -10.95
CA HIS A 103 -3.56 -12.78 -10.00
C HIS A 103 -3.76 -14.21 -10.50
N GLY A 104 -3.25 -15.19 -9.76
CA GLY A 104 -3.31 -16.59 -10.14
C GLY A 104 -2.81 -17.50 -9.02
N ALA A 105 -3.06 -18.80 -9.15
CA ALA A 105 -2.52 -19.79 -8.23
C ALA A 105 -1.07 -20.11 -8.61
N SER A 106 -0.17 -20.07 -7.64
CA SER A 106 1.27 -20.21 -7.88
C SER A 106 1.67 -21.55 -8.51
N TYR A 107 0.91 -22.61 -8.31
CA TYR A 107 1.19 -23.91 -8.95
C TYR A 107 1.05 -23.89 -10.49
N TYR A 108 0.38 -22.89 -11.07
CA TYR A 108 0.24 -22.80 -12.54
C TYR A 108 1.60 -22.61 -13.25
N TRP A 109 2.57 -22.08 -12.56
CA TRP A 109 3.91 -21.83 -13.14
C TRP A 109 5.01 -22.66 -12.51
N VAL A 110 4.67 -23.85 -12.00
CA VAL A 110 5.64 -24.82 -11.45
C VAL A 110 6.76 -25.17 -12.45
N GLY A 111 6.48 -25.16 -13.76
CA GLY A 111 7.49 -25.36 -14.81
C GLY A 111 8.56 -24.26 -14.89
N LYS A 112 8.32 -23.07 -14.30
CA LYS A 112 9.24 -21.93 -14.29
C LYS A 112 9.86 -21.74 -12.91
N VAL A 113 9.03 -21.88 -11.87
CA VAL A 113 9.41 -21.78 -10.45
C VAL A 113 8.99 -23.07 -9.76
N PRO A 114 9.84 -24.12 -9.72
CA PRO A 114 9.45 -25.43 -9.19
C PRO A 114 8.95 -25.40 -7.74
N SER A 115 9.43 -24.46 -6.92
CA SER A 115 8.98 -24.26 -5.55
C SER A 115 7.63 -23.56 -5.43
N ALA A 116 7.08 -22.93 -6.49
CA ALA A 116 5.85 -22.16 -6.44
C ALA A 116 4.63 -22.98 -6.01
N GLN A 117 4.62 -24.29 -6.31
CA GLN A 117 3.54 -25.18 -5.89
C GLN A 117 3.36 -25.29 -4.38
N PHE A 118 4.41 -25.09 -3.58
CA PHE A 118 4.38 -25.21 -2.13
C PHE A 118 3.71 -24.03 -1.43
N PHE A 119 3.47 -22.92 -2.12
CA PHE A 119 2.83 -21.71 -1.57
C PHE A 119 1.32 -21.65 -1.85
N THR A 120 0.71 -22.74 -2.25
CA THR A 120 -0.72 -22.88 -2.53
C THR A 120 -1.21 -24.27 -2.10
N ALA A 121 -2.42 -24.64 -2.52
CA ALA A 121 -3.04 -25.91 -2.13
C ALA A 121 -2.26 -27.12 -2.70
N LEU A 122 -1.71 -27.93 -1.82
CA LEU A 122 -1.13 -29.25 -2.14
C LEU A 122 -2.07 -30.35 -1.67
N PRO A 123 -2.26 -31.43 -2.46
CA PRO A 123 -2.97 -32.61 -1.98
C PRO A 123 -2.32 -33.15 -0.71
N PHE A 124 -3.12 -33.42 0.31
CA PHE A 124 -2.67 -33.89 1.62
C PHE A 124 -1.72 -32.93 2.38
N GLY A 125 -1.59 -31.69 1.92
CA GLY A 125 -0.84 -30.64 2.57
C GLY A 125 -1.63 -29.92 3.67
N MET A 126 -1.17 -28.71 4.00
CA MET A 126 -1.81 -27.84 5.00
C MET A 126 -3.21 -27.41 4.56
N ASN A 127 -4.14 -27.35 5.51
CA ASN A 127 -5.43 -26.72 5.27
C ASN A 127 -5.29 -25.18 5.18
N ALA A 128 -6.38 -24.45 4.87
CA ALA A 128 -6.33 -23.02 4.65
C ALA A 128 -5.83 -22.22 5.88
N GLN A 129 -6.20 -22.64 7.10
CA GLN A 129 -5.75 -21.96 8.32
C GLN A 129 -4.27 -22.22 8.60
N GLU A 130 -3.84 -23.47 8.43
CA GLU A 130 -2.43 -23.84 8.57
C GLU A 130 -1.55 -23.15 7.54
N MET A 131 -2.00 -23.07 6.27
CA MET A 131 -1.30 -22.36 5.20
C MET A 131 -1.15 -20.88 5.53
N ASN A 132 -2.23 -20.21 5.99
CA ASN A 132 -2.18 -18.83 6.42
C ASN A 132 -1.23 -18.62 7.61
N ALA A 133 -1.27 -19.51 8.61
CA ALA A 133 -0.36 -19.45 9.75
C ALA A 133 1.10 -19.61 9.31
N TRP A 134 1.37 -20.58 8.45
CA TRP A 134 2.73 -20.79 7.92
C TRP A 134 3.21 -19.61 7.07
N LEU A 135 2.39 -19.09 6.17
CA LEU A 135 2.76 -17.95 5.33
C LEU A 135 3.08 -16.71 6.17
N HIS A 136 2.26 -16.37 7.14
CA HIS A 136 2.40 -15.12 7.89
C HIS A 136 3.29 -15.22 9.13
N TYR A 137 3.40 -16.39 9.75
CA TYR A 137 4.11 -16.56 11.03
C TYR A 137 5.18 -17.67 11.00
N GLY A 138 5.16 -18.55 10.00
CA GLY A 138 6.08 -19.67 9.86
C GLY A 138 7.21 -19.46 8.85
N GLY A 139 7.38 -18.23 8.32
CA GLY A 139 8.44 -17.91 7.35
C GLY A 139 8.08 -18.25 5.89
N GLY A 140 6.89 -18.75 5.62
CA GLY A 140 6.46 -19.15 4.27
C GLY A 140 6.47 -17.99 3.28
N LEU A 141 6.04 -16.80 3.70
CA LEU A 141 6.04 -15.60 2.85
C LEU A 141 7.47 -15.17 2.45
N GLU A 142 8.42 -15.25 3.37
CA GLU A 142 9.83 -14.95 3.08
C GLU A 142 10.41 -15.93 2.06
N LEU A 143 10.12 -17.22 2.20
CA LEU A 143 10.52 -18.25 1.25
C LEU A 143 9.89 -18.01 -0.13
N TRP A 144 8.63 -17.62 -0.17
CA TRP A 144 7.93 -17.31 -1.41
C TRP A 144 8.57 -16.11 -2.11
N GLN A 145 8.86 -15.04 -1.37
CA GLN A 145 9.57 -13.87 -1.92
C GLN A 145 10.95 -14.24 -2.46
N LYS A 146 11.72 -15.08 -1.77
CA LYS A 146 13.00 -15.60 -2.27
C LYS A 146 12.86 -16.39 -3.56
N ALA A 147 11.83 -17.23 -3.64
CA ALA A 147 11.57 -18.03 -4.86
C ALA A 147 11.24 -17.15 -6.07
N TYR A 148 10.61 -16.00 -5.86
CA TYR A 148 10.20 -15.10 -6.93
C TYR A 148 11.21 -13.96 -7.21
N ALA A 149 12.17 -13.71 -6.35
CA ALA A 149 13.15 -12.63 -6.48
C ALA A 149 13.86 -12.55 -7.85
N PRO A 150 14.13 -13.67 -8.58
CA PRO A 150 14.75 -13.62 -9.90
C PRO A 150 13.81 -13.12 -11.03
N TYR A 151 12.52 -12.96 -10.76
CA TYR A 151 11.49 -12.73 -11.77
C TYR A 151 10.87 -11.34 -11.71
N ASN A 152 11.42 -10.40 -10.96
CA ASN A 152 10.97 -9.02 -10.78
C ASN A 152 10.33 -8.75 -9.42
#